data_1863816b7c5948d388d018231171150e
#
_entry.id   1863816b7c5948d388d018231171150e
#
_cell.length_a   1.000
_cell.length_b   1.000
_cell.length_c   1.000
_cell.angle_alpha   90.00
_cell.angle_beta   90.00
_cell.angle_gamma   90.00
#
_symmetry.space_group_name_H-M   'P 1'
#
loop_
_entity.id
_entity.type
_entity.pdbx_description
1 polymer ?
#
loop_
_entity_poly.entity_id
_entity_poly.type
_entity_poly.pdbx_seq_one_letter_code
_entity_poly.pdbx_strand_id
1 'polypeptide(L)'
;MKYVELNLFPEEEEETQKSSDSKWNNKYTSDKGKEYNSDKGNEYSSDESNKYDFTNLFERLSKSAFRSRFHLSQKDREYIAEKGLATIRKHAEDFVTKRLAPAIIPNDGKQTPMRGHPVFIAQHATGCCCRGCFFKWHHIPAGRQLTREEQQYAVAVLMAWIEKHYS
;
A
#
# COMPACT_ATOMS: atom_id res chain seq x y z
N MET A 1 -19.59 32.93 -12.75
CA MET A 1 -19.62 31.52 -13.19
C MET A 1 -19.31 30.65 -11.98
N LYS A 2 -20.30 29.91 -11.52
CA LYS A 2 -20.09 28.93 -10.45
C LYS A 2 -19.47 27.68 -11.07
N TYR A 3 -18.25 27.34 -10.69
CA TYR A 3 -17.67 26.04 -10.98
C TYR A 3 -18.51 25.00 -10.25
N VAL A 4 -19.23 24.19 -11.01
CA VAL A 4 -19.84 22.98 -10.48
C VAL A 4 -18.71 21.97 -10.34
N GLU A 5 -18.31 21.67 -9.11
CA GLU A 5 -17.48 20.49 -8.85
C GLU A 5 -18.26 19.26 -9.32
N LEU A 6 -17.89 18.75 -10.48
CA LEU A 6 -18.30 17.43 -10.92
C LEU A 6 -17.62 16.42 -9.97
N ASN A 7 -18.38 15.91 -9.00
CA ASN A 7 -18.01 14.71 -8.27
C ASN A 7 -17.93 13.56 -9.29
N LEU A 8 -16.75 13.35 -9.85
CA LEU A 8 -16.48 12.32 -10.85
C LEU A 8 -16.38 10.91 -10.26
N PHE A 9 -16.58 10.78 -8.96
CA PHE A 9 -16.60 9.49 -8.28
C PHE A 9 -17.86 9.42 -7.41
N PRO A 10 -18.84 8.57 -7.77
CA PRO A 10 -19.92 8.24 -6.84
C PRO A 10 -19.32 7.67 -5.55
N GLU A 11 -19.84 8.10 -4.41
CA GLU A 11 -19.59 7.44 -3.13
C GLU A 11 -19.96 5.96 -3.33
N GLU A 12 -18.96 5.09 -3.41
CA GLU A 12 -19.20 3.66 -3.54
C GLU A 12 -19.83 3.15 -2.25
N GLU A 13 -21.10 2.75 -2.37
CA GLU A 13 -21.82 2.02 -1.34
C GLU A 13 -21.02 0.77 -0.98
N GLU A 14 -20.95 0.48 0.32
CA GLU A 14 -20.33 -0.71 0.91
C GLU A 14 -21.01 -2.00 0.40
N GLU A 15 -20.70 -2.45 -0.81
CA GLU A 15 -21.01 -3.82 -1.21
C GLU A 15 -19.87 -4.76 -0.86
N THR A 16 -20.08 -5.42 0.26
CA THR A 16 -19.58 -6.75 0.68
C THR A 16 -18.49 -7.40 -0.20
N GLN A 17 -17.25 -7.02 0.01
CA GLN A 17 -16.07 -7.73 -0.48
C GLN A 17 -15.72 -8.97 0.39
N LYS A 18 -16.74 -9.78 0.72
CA LYS A 18 -16.53 -10.97 1.58
C LYS A 18 -15.86 -12.15 0.87
N SER A 19 -15.74 -12.16 -0.46
CA SER A 19 -15.27 -13.35 -1.19
C SER A 19 -13.82 -13.30 -1.67
N SER A 20 -13.17 -12.12 -1.70
CA SER A 20 -11.78 -12.01 -2.14
C SER A 20 -10.75 -12.11 -1.01
N ASP A 21 -11.17 -11.83 0.23
CA ASP A 21 -10.28 -11.82 1.39
C ASP A 21 -9.73 -13.20 1.76
N SER A 22 -10.49 -14.28 1.49
CA SER A 22 -10.07 -15.65 1.85
C SER A 22 -8.97 -16.21 0.95
N LYS A 23 -8.91 -15.80 -0.31
CA LYS A 23 -7.95 -16.34 -1.29
C LYS A 23 -6.54 -15.79 -1.11
N TRP A 24 -6.41 -14.58 -0.58
CA TRP A 24 -5.13 -13.90 -0.39
C TRP A 24 -4.51 -14.16 0.98
N ASN A 25 -5.33 -14.33 2.02
CA ASN A 25 -4.86 -14.72 3.34
C ASN A 25 -4.11 -16.07 3.32
N ASN A 26 -4.54 -17.00 2.45
CA ASN A 26 -3.95 -18.34 2.40
C ASN A 26 -2.57 -18.37 1.72
N LYS A 27 -2.23 -17.39 0.86
CA LYS A 27 -0.94 -17.38 0.16
C LYS A 27 0.22 -16.86 1.02
N TYR A 28 -0.07 -15.93 1.92
CA TYR A 28 0.96 -15.28 2.75
C TYR A 28 1.00 -15.77 4.19
N THR A 29 -0.07 -16.44 4.67
CA THR A 29 -0.09 -17.04 6.01
C THR A 29 0.34 -18.50 6.03
N SER A 30 0.35 -19.20 4.89
CA SER A 30 0.71 -20.63 4.81
C SER A 30 2.19 -20.90 4.51
N ASP A 31 3.03 -19.86 4.44
CA ASP A 31 4.47 -20.03 4.21
C ASP A 31 5.24 -20.36 5.52
N LYS A 32 4.68 -21.28 6.31
CA LYS A 32 5.35 -21.88 7.48
C LYS A 32 6.38 -22.96 7.10
N GLY A 33 7.01 -22.89 5.92
CA GLY A 33 7.84 -24.01 5.51
C GLY A 33 8.92 -23.77 4.47
N LYS A 34 9.17 -22.53 4.05
CA LYS A 34 10.35 -22.27 3.25
C LYS A 34 11.38 -21.53 4.09
N GLU A 35 12.39 -22.28 4.52
CA GLU A 35 13.63 -21.70 4.97
C GLU A 35 14.12 -20.70 3.93
N TYR A 36 13.98 -19.43 4.24
CA TYR A 36 14.63 -18.36 3.50
C TYR A 36 16.09 -18.42 3.89
N ASN A 37 16.92 -18.95 3.00
CA ASN A 37 18.37 -18.92 3.17
C ASN A 37 18.80 -17.48 3.42
N SER A 38 19.17 -17.24 4.67
CA SER A 38 19.68 -15.97 5.17
C SER A 38 21.17 -15.84 4.88
N ASP A 39 21.56 -16.03 3.59
CA ASP A 39 22.92 -15.78 3.16
C ASP A 39 22.89 -14.85 1.92
N LYS A 40 22.73 -13.58 2.23
CA LYS A 40 23.42 -12.42 1.67
C LYS A 40 22.87 -11.22 2.40
N GLY A 41 23.65 -10.73 3.38
CA GLY A 41 23.38 -9.50 4.06
C GLY A 41 23.22 -8.36 3.05
N ASN A 42 21.99 -8.06 2.71
CA ASN A 42 21.65 -6.79 2.16
C ASN A 42 21.34 -5.91 3.39
N GLU A 43 22.36 -5.18 3.84
CA GLU A 43 22.21 -4.15 4.83
C GLU A 43 21.04 -3.29 4.38
N TYR A 44 19.94 -3.32 5.17
CA TYR A 44 18.91 -2.31 5.11
C TYR A 44 19.60 -0.97 5.32
N SER A 45 19.98 -0.31 4.24
CA SER A 45 20.50 1.04 4.36
C SER A 45 19.33 1.95 4.74
N SER A 46 19.40 2.48 5.93
CA SER A 46 18.51 3.52 6.45
C SER A 46 18.50 4.80 5.58
N ASP A 47 19.26 4.84 4.51
CA ASP A 47 19.42 6.00 3.63
C ASP A 47 18.24 6.21 2.66
N GLU A 48 17.46 5.19 2.33
CA GLU A 48 16.33 5.37 1.41
C GLU A 48 15.10 6.00 2.06
N SER A 49 14.93 5.88 3.38
CA SER A 49 13.82 6.52 4.08
C SER A 49 13.96 8.05 4.18
N ASN A 50 15.16 8.57 3.97
CA ASN A 50 15.47 10.00 4.07
C ASN A 50 15.37 10.76 2.75
N LYS A 51 15.08 10.07 1.63
CA LYS A 51 15.01 10.68 0.30
C LYS A 51 13.74 11.51 0.09
N TYR A 52 12.65 11.21 0.81
CA TYR A 52 11.36 11.84 0.61
C TYR A 52 10.82 12.41 1.92
N ASP A 53 10.32 13.63 1.88
CA ASP A 53 9.51 14.21 2.95
C ASP A 53 8.02 14.00 2.67
N PHE A 54 7.38 13.14 3.44
CA PHE A 54 5.95 12.83 3.33
C PHE A 54 5.05 13.61 4.30
N THR A 55 5.59 14.59 5.01
CA THR A 55 4.85 15.33 6.05
C THR A 55 3.57 15.96 5.48
N ASN A 56 3.69 16.69 4.39
CA ASN A 56 2.54 17.31 3.72
C ASN A 56 1.52 16.27 3.20
N LEU A 57 2.01 15.18 2.61
CA LEU A 57 1.15 14.10 2.13
C LEU A 57 0.35 13.47 3.29
N PHE A 58 1.00 13.13 4.38
CA PHE A 58 0.33 12.52 5.53
C PHE A 58 -0.64 13.49 6.22
N GLU A 59 -0.35 14.79 6.24
CA GLU A 59 -1.29 15.80 6.71
C GLU A 59 -2.55 15.84 5.84
N ARG A 60 -2.41 15.84 4.52
CA ARG A 60 -3.56 15.80 3.59
C ARG A 60 -4.38 14.52 3.74
N LEU A 61 -3.72 13.36 3.87
CA LEU A 61 -4.37 12.07 4.06
C LEU A 61 -5.14 12.01 5.39
N SER A 62 -4.60 12.62 6.45
CA SER A 62 -5.27 12.68 7.76
C SER A 62 -6.59 13.46 7.75
N LYS A 63 -6.75 14.38 6.80
CA LYS A 63 -7.98 15.16 6.61
C LYS A 63 -9.05 14.40 5.81
N SER A 64 -8.70 13.29 5.16
CA SER A 64 -9.64 12.43 4.47
C SER A 64 -10.35 11.50 5.44
N ALA A 65 -11.68 11.57 5.52
CA ALA A 65 -12.48 10.68 6.38
C ALA A 65 -12.26 9.21 6.04
N PHE A 66 -12.09 8.88 4.76
CA PHE A 66 -11.81 7.51 4.32
C PHE A 66 -10.39 7.07 4.70
N ARG A 67 -9.36 7.88 4.39
CA ARG A 67 -7.95 7.49 4.60
C ARG A 67 -7.55 7.47 6.07
N SER A 68 -8.05 8.40 6.86
CA SER A 68 -7.71 8.54 8.29
C SER A 68 -8.22 7.38 9.17
N ARG A 69 -9.20 6.60 8.68
CA ARG A 69 -9.75 5.47 9.44
C ARG A 69 -8.85 4.23 9.46
N PHE A 70 -7.89 4.14 8.56
CA PHE A 70 -7.00 2.98 8.49
C PHE A 70 -5.93 3.03 9.59
N HIS A 71 -5.79 1.93 10.29
CA HIS A 71 -4.80 1.73 11.36
C HIS A 71 -4.35 0.28 11.42
N LEU A 72 -3.16 0.06 11.92
CA LEU A 72 -2.64 -1.29 12.13
C LEU A 72 -3.36 -1.94 13.32
N SER A 73 -3.96 -3.09 13.09
CA SER A 73 -4.52 -3.92 14.15
C SER A 73 -3.41 -4.56 15.00
N GLN A 74 -3.80 -5.15 16.14
CA GLN A 74 -2.85 -5.89 16.97
C GLN A 74 -2.21 -7.04 16.16
N LYS A 75 -2.99 -7.76 15.36
CA LYS A 75 -2.49 -8.84 14.49
C LYS A 75 -1.50 -8.34 13.44
N ASP A 76 -1.74 -7.16 12.87
CA ASP A 76 -0.80 -6.54 11.91
C ASP A 76 0.53 -6.22 12.59
N ARG A 77 0.50 -5.69 13.81
CA ARG A 77 1.70 -5.39 14.61
C ARG A 77 2.47 -6.65 14.98
N GLU A 78 1.79 -7.69 15.40
CA GLU A 78 2.39 -8.99 15.72
C GLU A 78 3.03 -9.61 14.47
N TYR A 79 2.37 -9.52 13.31
CA TYR A 79 2.90 -9.98 12.05
C TYR A 79 4.17 -9.21 11.63
N ILE A 80 4.18 -7.89 11.79
CA ILE A 80 5.37 -7.06 11.54
C ILE A 80 6.50 -7.43 12.49
N ALA A 81 6.20 -7.66 13.79
CA ALA A 81 7.18 -8.07 14.77
C ALA A 81 7.78 -9.45 14.45
N GLU A 82 6.95 -10.40 14.00
CA GLU A 82 7.40 -11.75 13.62
C GLU A 82 8.26 -11.75 12.35
N LYS A 83 7.83 -11.00 11.31
CA LYS A 83 8.48 -11.02 9.99
C LYS A 83 9.64 -10.03 9.86
N GLY A 84 9.60 -8.95 10.60
CA GLY A 84 10.53 -7.83 10.50
C GLY A 84 10.22 -6.86 9.36
N LEU A 85 10.60 -5.59 9.54
CA LEU A 85 10.32 -4.52 8.56
C LEU A 85 10.97 -4.77 7.20
N ALA A 86 12.14 -5.40 7.15
CA ALA A 86 12.80 -5.76 5.88
C ALA A 86 11.95 -6.74 5.05
N THR A 87 11.31 -7.71 5.68
CA THR A 87 10.40 -8.65 5.01
C THR A 87 9.12 -7.95 4.55
N ILE A 88 8.57 -7.09 5.40
CA ILE A 88 7.38 -6.28 5.04
C ILE A 88 7.67 -5.39 3.82
N ARG A 89 8.87 -4.80 3.75
CA ARG A 89 9.32 -4.03 2.58
C ARG A 89 9.33 -4.88 1.31
N LYS A 90 9.87 -6.08 1.35
CA LYS A 90 9.85 -7.02 0.20
C LYS A 90 8.42 -7.35 -0.24
N HIS A 91 7.50 -7.51 0.70
CA HIS A 91 6.09 -7.69 0.38
C HIS A 91 5.49 -6.44 -0.29
N ALA A 92 5.83 -5.24 0.19
CA ALA A 92 5.41 -3.99 -0.44
C ALA A 92 5.93 -3.86 -1.88
N GLU A 93 7.20 -4.18 -2.11
CA GLU A 93 7.82 -4.21 -3.45
C GLU A 93 7.10 -5.18 -4.39
N ASP A 94 6.81 -6.39 -3.93
CA ASP A 94 6.08 -7.40 -4.70
C ASP A 94 4.66 -6.95 -5.05
N PHE A 95 3.93 -6.38 -4.10
CA PHE A 95 2.57 -5.90 -4.32
C PHE A 95 2.52 -4.69 -5.25
N VAL A 96 3.44 -3.75 -5.10
CA VAL A 96 3.56 -2.60 -6.00
C VAL A 96 3.88 -3.06 -7.42
N THR A 97 4.86 -3.92 -7.58
CA THR A 97 5.28 -4.43 -8.90
C THR A 97 4.19 -5.19 -9.61
N LYS A 98 3.46 -6.05 -8.90
CA LYS A 98 2.47 -6.95 -9.50
C LYS A 98 1.09 -6.32 -9.68
N ARG A 99 0.70 -5.39 -8.80
CA ARG A 99 -0.68 -4.91 -8.72
C ARG A 99 -0.87 -3.42 -8.92
N LEU A 100 0.17 -2.62 -8.81
CA LEU A 100 0.10 -1.18 -9.01
C LEU A 100 0.86 -0.73 -10.27
N ALA A 101 2.02 -1.30 -10.53
CA ALA A 101 2.92 -0.90 -11.60
C ALA A 101 2.44 -1.18 -13.02
N PRO A 102 1.70 -2.27 -13.33
CA PRO A 102 1.31 -2.57 -14.72
C PRO A 102 0.48 -1.45 -15.35
N ALA A 103 0.65 -1.26 -16.68
CA ALA A 103 -0.12 -0.28 -17.45
C ALA A 103 -1.60 -0.62 -17.49
N ILE A 104 -1.94 -1.91 -17.51
CA ILE A 104 -3.30 -2.44 -17.55
C ILE A 104 -3.51 -3.34 -16.34
N ILE A 105 -4.50 -2.99 -15.53
CA ILE A 105 -4.89 -3.76 -14.35
C ILE A 105 -6.37 -4.12 -14.54
N PRO A 106 -6.72 -5.41 -14.78
CA PRO A 106 -8.08 -5.83 -15.12
C PRO A 106 -9.15 -5.46 -14.10
N ASN A 107 -8.77 -5.35 -12.82
CA ASN A 107 -9.66 -5.01 -11.71
C ASN A 107 -9.18 -3.73 -10.98
N ASP A 108 -8.70 -2.74 -11.74
CA ASP A 108 -8.23 -1.49 -11.16
C ASP A 108 -9.34 -0.81 -10.32
N GLY A 109 -8.98 -0.42 -9.11
CA GLY A 109 -9.89 0.06 -8.08
C GLY A 109 -10.31 -1.01 -7.04
N LYS A 110 -10.14 -2.29 -7.34
CA LYS A 110 -10.51 -3.43 -6.47
C LYS A 110 -9.38 -4.45 -6.25
N GLN A 111 -8.18 -4.16 -6.70
CA GLN A 111 -7.04 -5.09 -6.64
C GLN A 111 -6.44 -5.27 -5.26
N THR A 112 -6.62 -4.30 -4.36
CA THR A 112 -6.04 -4.33 -3.01
C THR A 112 -7.10 -4.70 -1.99
N PRO A 113 -6.93 -5.82 -1.25
CA PRO A 113 -7.84 -6.18 -0.15
C PRO A 113 -7.86 -5.10 0.94
N MET A 114 -9.00 -4.97 1.63
CA MET A 114 -9.18 -3.96 2.69
C MET A 114 -8.44 -4.33 4.00
N ARG A 115 -8.03 -5.59 4.15
CA ARG A 115 -7.35 -6.12 5.35
C ARG A 115 -6.63 -7.43 5.02
N GLY A 116 -5.93 -7.97 6.00
CA GLY A 116 -5.28 -9.28 5.89
C GLY A 116 -3.76 -9.19 5.73
N HIS A 117 -3.22 -7.99 5.53
CA HIS A 117 -1.78 -7.73 5.50
C HIS A 117 -1.52 -6.26 5.83
N PRO A 118 -0.49 -5.92 6.64
CA PRO A 118 -0.20 -4.53 6.98
C PRO A 118 0.07 -3.63 5.77
N VAL A 119 0.65 -4.15 4.70
CA VAL A 119 0.86 -3.40 3.45
C VAL A 119 -0.47 -3.04 2.79
N PHE A 120 -1.49 -3.91 2.82
CA PHE A 120 -2.81 -3.58 2.27
C PHE A 120 -3.47 -2.41 3.01
N ILE A 121 -3.36 -2.42 4.33
CA ILE A 121 -3.82 -1.30 5.16
C ILE A 121 -3.09 -0.01 4.79
N ALA A 122 -1.76 -0.07 4.67
CA ALA A 122 -0.94 1.07 4.26
C ALA A 122 -1.30 1.57 2.85
N GLN A 123 -1.57 0.68 1.89
CA GLN A 123 -1.98 1.05 0.54
C GLN A 123 -3.27 1.87 0.54
N HIS A 124 -4.29 1.45 1.30
CA HIS A 124 -5.52 2.21 1.44
C HIS A 124 -5.31 3.52 2.20
N ALA A 125 -4.55 3.50 3.29
CA ALA A 125 -4.27 4.69 4.09
C ALA A 125 -3.51 5.78 3.31
N THR A 126 -2.64 5.39 2.38
CA THR A 126 -1.76 6.31 1.64
C THR A 126 -2.18 6.61 0.21
N GLY A 127 -3.29 6.03 -0.26
CA GLY A 127 -3.73 6.21 -1.65
C GLY A 127 -2.91 5.46 -2.69
N CYS A 128 -2.22 4.38 -2.30
CA CYS A 128 -1.46 3.48 -3.17
C CYS A 128 -2.23 2.17 -3.47
N CYS A 129 -3.55 2.14 -3.27
CA CYS A 129 -4.37 0.95 -3.41
C CYS A 129 -4.79 0.65 -4.87
N CYS A 130 -4.83 1.64 -5.72
CA CYS A 130 -5.12 1.53 -7.15
C CYS A 130 -4.53 2.70 -7.92
N ARG A 131 -4.54 2.62 -9.26
CA ARG A 131 -3.95 3.67 -10.11
C ARG A 131 -4.75 4.97 -10.06
N GLY A 132 -6.06 4.92 -9.90
CA GLY A 132 -6.91 6.10 -9.73
C GLY A 132 -6.59 6.86 -8.44
N CYS A 133 -6.48 6.14 -7.32
CA CYS A 133 -6.06 6.73 -6.04
C CYS A 133 -4.62 7.24 -6.10
N PHE A 134 -3.73 6.51 -6.74
CA PHE A 134 -2.33 6.89 -6.89
C PHE A 134 -2.19 8.18 -7.70
N PHE A 135 -2.98 8.33 -8.76
CA PHE A 135 -3.06 9.60 -9.49
C PHE A 135 -3.62 10.74 -8.62
N LYS A 136 -4.73 10.49 -7.93
CA LYS A 136 -5.38 11.51 -7.09
C LYS A 136 -4.47 12.05 -5.98
N TRP A 137 -3.75 11.18 -5.30
CA TRP A 137 -2.97 11.55 -4.12
C TRP A 137 -1.50 11.86 -4.41
N HIS A 138 -0.92 11.24 -5.43
CA HIS A 138 0.50 11.34 -5.75
C HIS A 138 0.78 11.97 -7.12
N HIS A 139 -0.27 12.27 -7.90
CA HIS A 139 -0.17 12.89 -9.23
C HIS A 139 0.63 12.07 -10.25
N ILE A 140 0.67 10.75 -10.08
CA ILE A 140 1.34 9.83 -11.00
C ILE A 140 0.29 9.23 -11.94
N PRO A 141 0.36 9.49 -13.28
CA PRO A 141 -0.70 9.11 -14.22
C PRO A 141 -0.91 7.61 -14.34
N ALA A 142 -2.17 7.20 -14.52
CA ALA A 142 -2.55 5.86 -14.93
C ALA A 142 -2.37 5.66 -16.44
N GLY A 143 -2.57 4.43 -16.92
CA GLY A 143 -2.56 4.10 -18.35
C GLY A 143 -1.18 3.78 -18.93
N ARG A 144 -0.12 3.81 -18.12
CA ARG A 144 1.22 3.35 -18.45
C ARG A 144 1.83 2.58 -17.30
N GLN A 145 2.84 1.78 -17.57
CA GLN A 145 3.60 1.13 -16.52
C GLN A 145 4.33 2.17 -15.66
N LEU A 146 4.37 1.96 -14.35
CA LEU A 146 5.16 2.78 -13.44
C LEU A 146 6.65 2.58 -13.72
N THR A 147 7.41 3.67 -13.71
CA THR A 147 8.86 3.61 -13.75
C THR A 147 9.40 2.94 -12.49
N ARG A 148 10.66 2.55 -12.51
CA ARG A 148 11.33 1.98 -11.34
C ARG A 148 11.34 2.97 -10.17
N GLU A 149 11.59 4.23 -10.46
CA GLU A 149 11.60 5.32 -9.47
C GLU A 149 10.21 5.54 -8.85
N GLU A 150 9.15 5.48 -9.67
CA GLU A 150 7.78 5.59 -9.18
C GLU A 150 7.38 4.40 -8.31
N GLN A 151 7.84 3.20 -8.63
CA GLN A 151 7.64 2.02 -7.80
C GLN A 151 8.39 2.14 -6.46
N GLN A 152 9.64 2.59 -6.48
CA GLN A 152 10.43 2.85 -5.27
C GLN A 152 9.78 3.93 -4.40
N TYR A 153 9.26 4.99 -5.02
CA TYR A 153 8.50 6.04 -4.33
C TYR A 153 7.27 5.45 -3.63
N ALA A 154 6.47 4.62 -4.32
CA ALA A 154 5.29 3.98 -3.73
C ALA A 154 5.68 3.13 -2.51
N VAL A 155 6.72 2.32 -2.62
CA VAL A 155 7.24 1.51 -1.50
C VAL A 155 7.71 2.39 -0.35
N ALA A 156 8.40 3.48 -0.63
CA ALA A 156 8.85 4.43 0.40
C ALA A 156 7.67 5.05 1.16
N VAL A 157 6.60 5.44 0.47
CA VAL A 157 5.36 5.95 1.09
C VAL A 157 4.75 4.90 2.02
N LEU A 158 4.62 3.66 1.55
CA LEU A 158 4.03 2.55 2.31
C LEU A 158 4.84 2.26 3.58
N MET A 159 6.15 2.18 3.45
CA MET A 159 7.03 1.90 4.59
C MET A 159 7.06 3.04 5.59
N ALA A 160 7.10 4.29 5.15
CA ALA A 160 7.06 5.46 6.03
C ALA A 160 5.75 5.49 6.85
N TRP A 161 4.61 5.14 6.22
CA TRP A 161 3.35 5.04 6.94
C TRP A 161 3.35 3.89 7.96
N ILE A 162 3.83 2.70 7.56
CA ILE A 162 3.91 1.53 8.44
C ILE A 162 4.80 1.83 9.65
N GLU A 163 5.99 2.34 9.43
CA GLU A 163 6.95 2.66 10.50
C GLU A 163 6.36 3.67 11.49
N LYS A 164 5.71 4.72 10.98
CA LYS A 164 5.05 5.75 11.80
C LYS A 164 3.94 5.17 12.70
N HIS A 165 3.18 4.18 12.20
CA HIS A 165 2.03 3.62 12.91
C HIS A 165 2.35 2.33 13.67
N TYR A 166 3.50 1.74 13.40
CA TYR A 166 3.99 0.56 14.12
C TYR A 166 4.66 0.92 15.45
N SER A 167 5.33 2.06 15.51
CA SER A 167 6.01 2.56 16.70
C SER A 167 5.08 2.82 17.88
#